data_2c803433b5bfd4658ac415a132085505
#
_entry.id   2c803433b5bfd4658ac415a132085505
#
_cell.length_a   1.000
_cell.length_b   1.000
_cell.length_c   1.000
_cell.angle_alpha   90.00
_cell.angle_beta   90.00
_cell.angle_gamma   90.00
#
_symmetry.space_group_name_H-M   'P 1'
#
loop_
_entity.id
_entity.type
_entity.pdbx_description
1 polymer ?
#
loop_
_entity_poly.entity_id
_entity_poly.type
_entity_poly.pdbx_seq_one_letter_code
_entity_poly.pdbx_strand_id
1 'polypeptide(L)'
;MASINFRKLHRQVAPIIFIPLLLSAITGVAYRLGEDWFGIEGDAAEIFMVIHQGSYLGKELRPFYVLLLALGVIGLIVTGLTMTKFFGRARPERPGAKLDFRKVHRIAAPIILLPLTVSTVTGVIYRVGRSWFKMPKEVGEVFLNIHQGEYLGDFLMPIYVFLVGLGVIFMLVTGINMTGIFRKRRQQTTEEDS
;
A
#
# COMPACT_ATOMS: atom_id res chain seq x y z
N MET A 1 3.42 -7.49 31.53
CA MET A 1 3.47 -6.79 30.25
C MET A 1 2.32 -7.29 29.36
N ALA A 2 1.44 -6.42 28.89
CA ALA A 2 0.36 -6.83 28.00
C ALA A 2 0.94 -7.27 26.65
N SER A 3 0.64 -8.48 26.20
CA SER A 3 1.08 -8.97 24.89
C SER A 3 0.37 -8.20 23.77
N ILE A 4 1.13 -7.64 22.84
CA ILE A 4 0.58 -6.92 21.68
C ILE A 4 -0.16 -7.92 20.79
N ASN A 5 -1.45 -7.67 20.56
CA ASN A 5 -2.25 -8.47 19.65
C ASN A 5 -2.11 -7.93 18.22
N PHE A 6 -1.11 -8.41 17.49
CA PHE A 6 -0.81 -7.98 16.11
C PHE A 6 -1.99 -8.10 15.15
N ARG A 7 -2.85 -9.12 15.32
CA ARG A 7 -4.05 -9.26 14.49
C ARG A 7 -5.06 -8.14 14.73
N LYS A 8 -5.24 -7.74 16.00
CA LYS A 8 -6.12 -6.62 16.35
C LYS A 8 -5.55 -5.32 15.77
N LEU A 9 -4.25 -5.09 15.95
CA LEU A 9 -3.55 -3.89 15.45
C LEU A 9 -3.67 -3.79 13.92
N HIS A 10 -3.35 -4.87 13.18
CA HIS A 10 -3.48 -4.90 11.72
C HIS A 10 -4.90 -4.53 11.26
N ARG A 11 -5.92 -5.11 11.89
CA ARG A 11 -7.33 -4.84 11.57
C ARG A 11 -7.79 -3.42 11.92
N GLN A 12 -7.15 -2.76 12.87
CA GLN A 12 -7.44 -1.37 13.24
C GLN A 12 -6.73 -0.37 12.33
N VAL A 13 -5.49 -0.64 11.95
CA VAL A 13 -4.69 0.23 11.09
C VAL A 13 -5.13 0.16 9.64
N ALA A 14 -5.48 -1.04 9.13
CA ALA A 14 -5.81 -1.23 7.73
C ALA A 14 -6.91 -0.29 7.19
N PRO A 15 -8.06 -0.07 7.86
CA PRO A 15 -9.09 0.84 7.40
C PRO A 15 -8.65 2.31 7.36
N ILE A 16 -7.79 2.72 8.29
CA ILE A 16 -7.29 4.11 8.38
C ILE A 16 -6.39 4.41 7.19
N ILE A 17 -5.52 3.46 6.85
CA ILE A 17 -4.55 3.60 5.76
C ILE A 17 -5.18 3.33 4.39
N PHE A 18 -6.32 2.66 4.34
CA PHE A 18 -6.94 2.17 3.10
C PHE A 18 -7.12 3.27 2.05
N ILE A 19 -7.84 4.35 2.37
CA ILE A 19 -8.13 5.42 1.39
C ILE A 19 -6.87 6.18 0.97
N PRO A 20 -6.03 6.69 1.89
CA PRO A 20 -4.81 7.40 1.50
C PRO A 20 -3.87 6.54 0.65
N LEU A 21 -3.68 5.28 1.00
CA LEU A 21 -2.81 4.38 0.26
C LEU A 21 -3.39 3.99 -1.11
N LEU A 22 -4.71 3.79 -1.19
CA LEU A 22 -5.40 3.51 -2.44
C LEU A 22 -5.25 4.67 -3.42
N LEU A 23 -5.49 5.89 -2.96
CA LEU A 23 -5.32 7.10 -3.78
C LEU A 23 -3.86 7.26 -4.23
N SER A 24 -2.90 7.07 -3.32
CA SER A 24 -1.48 7.14 -3.66
C SER A 24 -1.09 6.05 -4.69
N ALA A 25 -1.56 4.81 -4.54
CA ALA A 25 -1.26 3.75 -5.49
C ALA A 25 -1.84 4.02 -6.88
N ILE A 26 -3.12 4.40 -6.95
CA ILE A 26 -3.79 4.71 -8.22
C ILE A 26 -3.11 5.88 -8.93
N THR A 27 -2.86 6.97 -8.21
CA THR A 27 -2.29 8.18 -8.82
C THR A 27 -0.81 8.02 -9.19
N GLY A 28 -0.03 7.23 -8.44
CA GLY A 28 1.34 6.91 -8.83
C GLY A 28 1.41 6.08 -10.11
N VAL A 29 0.53 5.08 -10.24
CA VAL A 29 0.41 4.30 -11.49
C VAL A 29 -0.09 5.18 -12.63
N ALA A 30 -1.14 5.97 -12.41
CA ALA A 30 -1.71 6.85 -13.43
C ALA A 30 -0.70 7.87 -13.94
N TYR A 31 0.10 8.46 -13.03
CA TYR A 31 1.20 9.34 -13.40
C TYR A 31 2.19 8.63 -14.32
N ARG A 32 2.74 7.50 -13.88
CA ARG A 32 3.81 6.82 -14.62
C ARG A 32 3.35 6.29 -15.98
N LEU A 33 2.21 5.60 -16.02
CA LEU A 33 1.66 5.11 -17.30
C LEU A 33 1.18 6.25 -18.19
N GLY A 34 0.65 7.31 -17.57
CA GLY A 34 0.22 8.52 -18.27
C GLY A 34 1.36 9.15 -19.05
N GLU A 35 2.51 9.35 -18.40
CA GLU A 35 3.71 9.88 -19.06
C GLU A 35 4.26 8.93 -20.14
N ASP A 36 4.54 7.67 -19.77
CA ASP A 36 5.31 6.77 -20.63
C ASP A 36 4.49 6.19 -21.79
N TRP A 37 3.18 5.92 -21.61
CA TRP A 37 2.38 5.23 -22.62
C TRP A 37 1.37 6.12 -23.32
N PHE A 38 0.91 7.18 -22.65
CA PHE A 38 -0.16 8.04 -23.17
C PHE A 38 0.31 9.46 -23.48
N GLY A 39 1.57 9.81 -23.18
CA GLY A 39 2.11 11.15 -23.42
C GLY A 39 1.40 12.25 -22.61
N ILE A 40 0.88 11.92 -21.42
CA ILE A 40 0.24 12.89 -20.53
C ILE A 40 1.31 13.71 -19.85
N GLU A 41 1.38 15.00 -20.15
CA GLU A 41 2.36 15.95 -19.64
C GLU A 41 1.69 17.17 -18.98
N GLY A 42 2.51 18.04 -18.37
CA GLY A 42 2.06 19.32 -17.80
C GLY A 42 1.08 19.19 -16.66
N ASP A 43 0.06 20.04 -16.64
CA ASP A 43 -0.90 20.17 -15.53
C ASP A 43 -1.66 18.87 -15.25
N ALA A 44 -1.94 18.06 -16.26
CA ALA A 44 -2.64 16.79 -16.08
C ALA A 44 -1.79 15.76 -15.35
N ALA A 45 -0.49 15.67 -15.65
CA ALA A 45 0.45 14.83 -14.94
C ALA A 45 0.68 15.34 -13.49
N GLU A 46 0.75 16.68 -13.31
CA GLU A 46 0.94 17.30 -12.01
C GLU A 46 -0.20 16.96 -11.03
N ILE A 47 -1.45 16.90 -11.49
CA ILE A 47 -2.61 16.53 -10.65
C ILE A 47 -2.41 15.16 -9.99
N PHE A 48 -1.92 14.16 -10.75
CA PHE A 48 -1.63 12.84 -10.18
C PHE A 48 -0.55 12.91 -9.09
N MET A 49 0.50 13.68 -9.33
CA MET A 49 1.58 13.85 -8.35
C MET A 49 1.14 14.65 -7.12
N VAL A 50 0.29 15.64 -7.26
CA VAL A 50 -0.30 16.39 -6.14
C VAL A 50 -1.06 15.46 -5.20
N ILE A 51 -1.85 14.54 -5.74
CA ILE A 51 -2.60 13.57 -4.95
C ILE A 51 -1.66 12.48 -4.38
N HIS A 52 -0.78 11.93 -5.21
CA HIS A 52 0.16 10.88 -4.82
C HIS A 52 1.01 11.27 -3.61
N GLN A 53 1.52 12.49 -3.60
CA GLN A 53 2.41 13.01 -2.56
C GLN A 53 1.69 13.70 -1.41
N GLY A 54 0.37 13.93 -1.50
CA GLY A 54 -0.37 14.73 -0.53
C GLY A 54 -0.03 16.23 -0.59
N SER A 55 0.41 16.75 -1.75
CA SER A 55 0.83 18.15 -1.92
C SER A 55 -0.32 19.13 -1.74
N TYR A 56 -1.57 18.69 -1.89
CA TYR A 56 -2.78 19.46 -1.60
C TYR A 56 -2.89 19.88 -0.12
N LEU A 57 -2.16 19.24 0.79
CA LEU A 57 -2.08 19.62 2.22
C LEU A 57 -1.13 20.80 2.47
N GLY A 58 -0.41 21.24 1.45
CA GLY A 58 0.59 22.30 1.56
C GLY A 58 1.99 21.77 1.91
N LYS A 59 2.98 22.66 1.73
CA LYS A 59 4.42 22.30 1.85
C LYS A 59 4.80 21.76 3.22
N GLU A 60 4.19 22.31 4.28
CA GLU A 60 4.52 21.97 5.67
C GLU A 60 3.95 20.60 6.08
N LEU A 61 2.72 20.29 5.66
CA LEU A 61 2.04 19.05 6.07
C LEU A 61 2.37 17.86 5.17
N ARG A 62 2.80 18.10 3.94
CA ARG A 62 3.15 17.02 3.00
C ARG A 62 4.15 15.99 3.54
N PRO A 63 5.30 16.36 4.15
CA PRO A 63 6.23 15.37 4.68
C PRO A 63 5.66 14.58 5.86
N PHE A 64 4.81 15.17 6.68
CA PHE A 64 4.09 14.47 7.75
C PHE A 64 3.11 13.45 7.19
N TYR A 65 2.35 13.82 6.16
CA TYR A 65 1.43 12.91 5.47
C TYR A 65 2.16 11.68 4.93
N VAL A 66 3.26 11.90 4.19
CA VAL A 66 4.07 10.80 3.62
C VAL A 66 4.68 9.93 4.72
N LEU A 67 5.18 10.53 5.80
CA LEU A 67 5.74 9.79 6.93
C LEU A 67 4.69 8.94 7.63
N LEU A 68 3.51 9.50 7.93
CA LEU A 68 2.43 8.76 8.58
C LEU A 68 1.90 7.62 7.70
N LEU A 69 1.77 7.87 6.40
CA LEU A 69 1.37 6.84 5.44
C LEU A 69 2.41 5.70 5.40
N ALA A 70 3.69 6.04 5.31
CA ALA A 70 4.78 5.06 5.31
C ALA A 70 4.83 4.24 6.61
N LEU A 71 4.69 4.90 7.78
CA LEU A 71 4.62 4.20 9.08
C LEU A 71 3.42 3.26 9.15
N GLY A 72 2.27 3.68 8.61
CA GLY A 72 1.08 2.84 8.50
C GLY A 72 1.32 1.61 7.62
N VAL A 73 1.93 1.79 6.45
CA VAL A 73 2.28 0.68 5.53
C VAL A 73 3.29 -0.27 6.18
N ILE A 74 4.36 0.25 6.79
CA ILE A 74 5.36 -0.56 7.50
C ILE A 74 4.70 -1.33 8.66
N GLY A 75 3.81 -0.67 9.41
CA GLY A 75 3.03 -1.31 10.46
C GLY A 75 2.15 -2.46 9.94
N LEU A 76 1.50 -2.27 8.78
CA LEU A 76 0.72 -3.32 8.12
C LEU A 76 1.61 -4.48 7.64
N ILE A 77 2.79 -4.17 7.09
CA ILE A 77 3.76 -5.18 6.67
C ILE A 77 4.23 -6.01 7.87
N VAL A 78 4.71 -5.36 8.92
CA VAL A 78 5.22 -6.03 10.13
C VAL A 78 4.12 -6.88 10.78
N THR A 79 2.94 -6.31 11.00
CA THR A 79 1.83 -7.05 11.61
C THR A 79 1.31 -8.16 10.70
N GLY A 80 1.32 -7.96 9.37
CA GLY A 80 0.99 -8.98 8.38
C GLY A 80 1.95 -10.16 8.42
N LEU A 81 3.26 -9.89 8.42
CA LEU A 81 4.30 -10.92 8.51
C LEU A 81 4.19 -11.78 9.77
N THR A 82 3.90 -11.16 10.92
CA THR A 82 3.72 -11.92 12.17
C THR A 82 2.52 -12.87 12.15
N MET A 83 1.53 -12.60 11.28
CA MET A 83 0.36 -13.46 11.09
C MET A 83 0.56 -14.54 10.03
N THR A 84 1.49 -14.34 9.11
CA THR A 84 1.87 -15.37 8.13
C THR A 84 2.81 -16.35 8.83
N LYS A 85 2.42 -17.62 8.91
CA LYS A 85 3.35 -18.67 9.34
C LYS A 85 4.36 -18.94 8.22
N PHE A 86 5.27 -18.00 8.01
CA PHE A 86 6.29 -18.10 6.96
C PHE A 86 7.15 -19.35 7.12
N PHE A 87 7.30 -19.84 8.37
CA PHE A 87 8.08 -21.04 8.72
C PHE A 87 7.22 -22.18 9.28
N GLY A 88 5.88 -22.09 9.23
CA GLY A 88 5.00 -23.12 9.76
C GLY A 88 4.43 -24.01 8.66
N ARG A 89 4.32 -25.32 8.90
CA ARG A 89 3.65 -26.26 8.02
C ARG A 89 2.24 -25.77 7.68
N ALA A 90 2.00 -25.55 6.38
CA ALA A 90 0.66 -25.25 5.89
C ALA A 90 -0.29 -26.40 6.27
N ARG A 91 -1.44 -26.06 6.85
CA ARG A 91 -2.46 -27.06 7.13
C ARG A 91 -2.95 -27.61 5.78
N PRO A 92 -3.06 -28.93 5.60
CA PRO A 92 -3.54 -29.51 4.35
C PRO A 92 -4.89 -28.89 3.98
N GLU A 93 -5.00 -28.41 2.75
CA GLU A 93 -6.25 -27.85 2.27
C GLU A 93 -7.22 -28.97 1.94
N ARG A 94 -8.51 -28.76 2.27
CA ARG A 94 -9.55 -29.68 1.85
C ARG A 94 -9.70 -29.59 0.33
N PRO A 95 -9.71 -30.71 -0.41
CA PRO A 95 -9.98 -30.70 -1.84
C PRO A 95 -11.32 -30.01 -2.12
N GLY A 96 -11.36 -29.09 -3.11
CA GLY A 96 -12.58 -28.37 -3.48
C GLY A 96 -12.88 -27.09 -2.69
N ALA A 97 -12.00 -26.61 -1.81
CA ALA A 97 -12.18 -25.33 -1.14
C ALA A 97 -12.20 -24.19 -2.15
N LYS A 98 -13.29 -23.39 -2.15
CA LYS A 98 -13.40 -22.17 -2.96
C LYS A 98 -12.30 -21.19 -2.60
N LEU A 99 -11.84 -20.38 -3.58
CA LEU A 99 -10.90 -19.28 -3.34
C LEU A 99 -11.51 -18.30 -2.31
N ASP A 100 -10.88 -18.23 -1.14
CA ASP A 100 -11.25 -17.30 -0.08
C ASP A 100 -10.29 -16.10 -0.12
N PHE A 101 -10.79 -14.88 0.11
CA PHE A 101 -9.99 -13.66 0.19
C PHE A 101 -8.78 -13.79 1.12
N ARG A 102 -8.90 -14.57 2.20
CA ARG A 102 -7.79 -14.84 3.13
C ARG A 102 -6.67 -15.63 2.49
N LYS A 103 -7.02 -16.64 1.69
CA LYS A 103 -6.04 -17.46 0.99
C LYS A 103 -5.31 -16.62 -0.05
N VAL A 104 -6.05 -15.88 -0.83
CA VAL A 104 -5.53 -15.03 -1.90
C VAL A 104 -4.62 -13.93 -1.35
N HIS A 105 -5.08 -13.20 -0.31
CA HIS A 105 -4.27 -12.20 0.39
C HIS A 105 -2.96 -12.77 0.94
N ARG A 106 -3.02 -13.96 1.56
CA ARG A 106 -1.84 -14.65 2.13
C ARG A 106 -0.83 -15.08 1.07
N ILE A 107 -1.29 -15.46 -0.12
CA ILE A 107 -0.42 -15.85 -1.24
C ILE A 107 0.22 -14.61 -1.89
N ALA A 108 -0.55 -13.54 -2.08
CA ALA A 108 -0.08 -12.32 -2.70
C ALA A 108 0.88 -11.52 -1.79
N ALA A 109 0.67 -11.56 -0.46
CA ALA A 109 1.45 -10.77 0.49
C ALA A 109 2.98 -10.93 0.35
N PRO A 110 3.57 -12.13 0.30
CA PRO A 110 5.03 -12.28 0.15
C PRO A 110 5.56 -11.76 -1.20
N ILE A 111 4.78 -11.81 -2.25
CA ILE A 111 5.17 -11.34 -3.59
C ILE A 111 5.27 -9.82 -3.59
N ILE A 112 4.29 -9.14 -3.00
CA ILE A 112 4.21 -7.67 -2.96
C ILE A 112 5.08 -7.08 -1.84
N LEU A 113 5.44 -7.86 -0.84
CA LEU A 113 6.17 -7.42 0.35
C LEU A 113 7.46 -6.67 0.02
N LEU A 114 8.32 -7.27 -0.79
CA LEU A 114 9.64 -6.71 -1.09
C LEU A 114 9.53 -5.42 -1.90
N PRO A 115 8.87 -5.39 -3.07
CA PRO A 115 8.76 -4.16 -3.84
C PRO A 115 8.01 -3.06 -3.08
N LEU A 116 6.97 -3.38 -2.33
CA LEU A 116 6.26 -2.40 -1.52
C LEU A 116 7.13 -1.82 -0.39
N THR A 117 7.93 -2.67 0.27
CA THR A 117 8.85 -2.20 1.33
C THR A 117 9.90 -1.26 0.75
N VAL A 118 10.54 -1.65 -0.35
CA VAL A 118 11.55 -0.83 -1.03
C VAL A 118 10.96 0.50 -1.44
N SER A 119 9.82 0.50 -2.14
CA SER A 119 9.16 1.73 -2.59
C SER A 119 8.74 2.61 -1.41
N THR A 120 8.17 2.04 -0.34
CA THR A 120 7.77 2.82 0.85
C THR A 120 8.96 3.47 1.53
N VAL A 121 10.03 2.71 1.78
CA VAL A 121 11.23 3.21 2.48
C VAL A 121 11.93 4.28 1.66
N THR A 122 12.16 4.04 0.38
CA THR A 122 12.85 5.01 -0.48
C THR A 122 12.03 6.27 -0.72
N GLY A 123 10.72 6.15 -0.88
CA GLY A 123 9.82 7.30 -1.02
C GLY A 123 9.78 8.19 0.24
N VAL A 124 9.72 7.60 1.44
CA VAL A 124 9.76 8.39 2.68
C VAL A 124 11.12 9.01 2.94
N ILE A 125 12.23 8.29 2.67
CA ILE A 125 13.58 8.83 2.78
C ILE A 125 13.76 10.03 1.85
N TYR A 126 13.35 9.90 0.59
CA TYR A 126 13.36 11.00 -0.36
C TYR A 126 12.59 12.21 0.16
N ARG A 127 11.31 12.01 0.52
CA ARG A 127 10.44 13.13 0.91
C ARG A 127 10.88 13.81 2.20
N VAL A 128 11.12 13.05 3.26
CA VAL A 128 11.52 13.56 4.57
C VAL A 128 12.95 14.14 4.52
N GLY A 129 13.85 13.43 3.84
CA GLY A 129 15.22 13.87 3.63
C GLY A 129 15.31 15.22 2.93
N ARG A 130 14.54 15.40 1.84
CA ARG A 130 14.48 16.68 1.10
C ARG A 130 13.80 17.81 1.91
N SER A 131 12.73 17.48 2.64
CA SER A 131 11.92 18.49 3.32
C SER A 131 12.52 18.95 4.67
N TRP A 132 13.00 18.02 5.50
CA TRP A 132 13.43 18.33 6.86
C TRP A 132 14.96 18.37 7.05
N PHE A 133 15.67 17.50 6.32
CA PHE A 133 17.12 17.35 6.49
C PHE A 133 17.94 18.06 5.40
N LYS A 134 17.27 18.81 4.49
CA LYS A 134 17.94 19.53 3.39
C LYS A 134 18.89 18.62 2.60
N MET A 135 18.50 17.34 2.43
CA MET A 135 19.28 16.34 1.69
C MET A 135 19.71 16.90 0.33
N PRO A 136 20.97 16.74 -0.09
CA PRO A 136 21.45 17.15 -1.42
C PRO A 136 20.57 16.53 -2.52
N LYS A 137 20.43 17.25 -3.64
CA LYS A 137 19.56 16.83 -4.75
C LYS A 137 20.01 15.47 -5.31
N GLU A 138 21.30 15.31 -5.53
CA GLU A 138 21.94 14.13 -6.09
C GLU A 138 21.68 12.87 -5.23
N VAL A 139 21.76 13.03 -3.91
CA VAL A 139 21.45 11.94 -2.95
C VAL A 139 19.95 11.62 -2.97
N GLY A 140 19.11 12.66 -3.03
CA GLY A 140 17.65 12.49 -3.10
C GLY A 140 17.22 11.75 -4.36
N GLU A 141 17.83 12.06 -5.51
CA GLU A 141 17.55 11.41 -6.79
C GLU A 141 17.82 9.91 -6.74
N VAL A 142 18.85 9.45 -6.04
CA VAL A 142 19.10 8.00 -5.86
C VAL A 142 17.90 7.30 -5.24
N PHE A 143 17.34 7.87 -4.16
CA PHE A 143 16.17 7.28 -3.51
C PHE A 143 14.92 7.38 -4.38
N LEU A 144 14.75 8.47 -5.12
CA LEU A 144 13.64 8.65 -6.04
C LEU A 144 13.70 7.63 -7.17
N ASN A 145 14.86 7.43 -7.78
CA ASN A 145 15.09 6.48 -8.86
C ASN A 145 14.81 5.04 -8.42
N ILE A 146 15.20 4.68 -7.18
CA ILE A 146 14.86 3.39 -6.60
C ILE A 146 13.35 3.28 -6.35
N HIS A 147 12.72 4.35 -5.83
CA HIS A 147 11.27 4.39 -5.59
C HIS A 147 10.45 4.17 -6.86
N GLN A 148 10.89 4.75 -7.96
CA GLN A 148 10.23 4.67 -9.26
C GLN A 148 10.59 3.41 -10.07
N GLY A 149 11.64 2.71 -9.68
CA GLY A 149 12.15 1.56 -10.42
C GLY A 149 12.97 1.93 -11.68
N GLU A 150 13.51 3.14 -11.74
CA GLU A 150 14.26 3.66 -12.90
C GLU A 150 15.48 2.82 -13.26
N TYR A 151 16.06 2.12 -12.27
CA TYR A 151 17.15 1.17 -12.47
C TYR A 151 16.80 -0.02 -13.38
N LEU A 152 15.52 -0.23 -13.67
CA LEU A 152 15.06 -1.27 -14.61
C LEU A 152 15.09 -0.82 -16.07
N GLY A 153 15.36 0.47 -16.33
CA GLY A 153 15.34 1.09 -17.65
C GLY A 153 13.94 1.40 -18.16
N ASP A 154 13.87 2.21 -19.21
CA ASP A 154 12.64 2.86 -19.67
C ASP A 154 11.52 1.89 -20.06
N PHE A 155 11.88 0.72 -20.57
CA PHE A 155 10.87 -0.28 -20.96
C PHE A 155 10.24 -1.03 -19.77
N LEU A 156 11.05 -1.43 -18.79
CA LEU A 156 10.56 -2.24 -17.67
C LEU A 156 10.02 -1.40 -16.52
N MET A 157 10.43 -0.17 -16.36
CA MET A 157 10.03 0.72 -15.30
C MET A 157 8.50 0.92 -15.23
N PRO A 158 7.77 1.29 -16.30
CA PRO A 158 6.32 1.45 -16.24
C PRO A 158 5.60 0.14 -15.95
N ILE A 159 6.10 -0.99 -16.46
CA ILE A 159 5.56 -2.31 -16.17
C ILE A 159 5.72 -2.65 -14.68
N TYR A 160 6.89 -2.38 -14.11
CA TYR A 160 7.16 -2.58 -12.68
C TYR A 160 6.22 -1.74 -11.81
N VAL A 161 6.09 -0.44 -12.10
CA VAL A 161 5.19 0.47 -11.35
C VAL A 161 3.74 0.00 -11.45
N PHE A 162 3.31 -0.42 -12.64
CA PHE A 162 1.96 -0.97 -12.85
C PHE A 162 1.74 -2.23 -12.00
N LEU A 163 2.64 -3.19 -12.04
CA LEU A 163 2.51 -4.45 -11.30
C LEU A 163 2.54 -4.24 -9.78
N VAL A 164 3.43 -3.37 -9.29
CA VAL A 164 3.49 -3.03 -7.86
C VAL A 164 2.21 -2.32 -7.42
N GLY A 165 1.77 -1.30 -8.16
CA GLY A 165 0.55 -0.58 -7.85
C GLY A 165 -0.70 -1.45 -7.90
N LEU A 166 -0.85 -2.29 -8.92
CA LEU A 166 -1.93 -3.27 -9.02
C LEU A 166 -1.90 -4.26 -7.85
N GLY A 167 -0.71 -4.74 -7.48
CA GLY A 167 -0.52 -5.60 -6.33
C GLY A 167 -0.94 -4.94 -5.01
N VAL A 168 -0.59 -3.67 -4.81
CA VAL A 168 -1.01 -2.88 -3.63
C VAL A 168 -2.53 -2.73 -3.60
N ILE A 169 -3.16 -2.33 -4.72
CA ILE A 169 -4.62 -2.20 -4.83
C ILE A 169 -5.29 -3.54 -4.50
N PHE A 170 -4.78 -4.63 -5.05
CA PHE A 170 -5.28 -5.97 -4.80
C PHE A 170 -5.17 -6.36 -3.31
N MET A 171 -4.03 -6.07 -2.66
CA MET A 171 -3.83 -6.29 -1.23
C MET A 171 -4.78 -5.46 -0.39
N LEU A 172 -5.03 -4.20 -0.74
CA LEU A 172 -5.98 -3.32 -0.07
C LEU A 172 -7.41 -3.85 -0.18
N VAL A 173 -7.85 -4.21 -1.39
CA VAL A 173 -9.21 -4.73 -1.63
C VAL A 173 -9.44 -6.05 -0.89
N THR A 174 -8.49 -6.99 -0.95
CA THR A 174 -8.62 -8.25 -0.23
C THR A 174 -8.54 -8.06 1.28
N GLY A 175 -7.67 -7.14 1.75
CA GLY A 175 -7.50 -6.81 3.16
C GLY A 175 -8.76 -6.20 3.78
N ILE A 176 -9.34 -5.17 3.14
CA ILE A 176 -10.51 -4.46 3.67
C ILE A 176 -11.74 -5.38 3.74
N ASN A 177 -11.91 -6.28 2.75
CA ASN A 177 -12.99 -7.28 2.78
C ASN A 177 -12.90 -8.21 3.99
N MET A 178 -11.69 -8.49 4.49
CA MET A 178 -11.49 -9.33 5.68
C MET A 178 -11.77 -8.62 6.99
N THR A 179 -11.77 -7.28 7.01
CA THR A 179 -12.10 -6.52 8.25
C THR A 179 -13.57 -6.63 8.63
N GLY A 180 -14.43 -6.92 7.65
CA GLY A 180 -15.89 -7.04 7.86
C GLY A 180 -16.62 -5.70 7.95
N ILE A 181 -15.95 -4.57 7.68
CA ILE A 181 -16.54 -3.22 7.72
C ILE A 181 -17.73 -3.10 6.78
N PHE A 182 -17.70 -3.76 5.63
CA PHE A 182 -18.78 -3.74 4.63
C PHE A 182 -19.81 -4.86 4.83
N ARG A 183 -19.69 -5.72 5.87
CA ARG A 183 -20.72 -6.70 6.17
C ARG A 183 -21.89 -5.99 6.81
N LYS A 184 -23.05 -5.93 6.13
CA LYS A 184 -24.33 -5.55 6.73
C LYS A 184 -24.55 -6.42 7.96
N ARG A 185 -24.76 -5.80 9.12
CA ARG A 185 -25.20 -6.47 10.34
C ARG A 185 -26.55 -7.08 10.00
N ARG A 186 -26.61 -8.41 9.88
CA ARG A 186 -27.87 -9.13 9.73
C ARG A 186 -28.68 -8.83 10.98
N GLN A 187 -29.74 -8.02 10.87
CA GLN A 187 -30.69 -7.84 11.94
C GLN A 187 -31.23 -9.22 12.26
N GLN A 188 -30.99 -9.70 13.47
CA GLN A 188 -31.77 -10.77 14.05
C GLN A 188 -33.18 -10.19 14.24
N THR A 189 -34.07 -10.49 13.32
CA THR A 189 -35.50 -10.42 13.60
C THR A 189 -35.73 -11.46 14.66
N THR A 190 -35.84 -11.00 15.90
CA THR A 190 -36.48 -11.73 17.00
C THR A 190 -37.93 -11.97 16.55
N GLU A 191 -38.22 -13.19 16.21
CA GLU A 191 -39.59 -13.70 16.21
C GLU A 191 -40.00 -13.76 17.68
N GLU A 192 -40.53 -12.67 18.17
CA GLU A 192 -41.46 -12.63 19.28
C GLU A 192 -42.82 -12.37 18.66
N ASP A 193 -43.50 -13.45 18.29
CA ASP A 193 -44.95 -13.51 18.17
C ASP A 193 -45.38 -14.98 18.07
N SER A 194 -45.63 -15.59 19.20
CA SER A 194 -46.57 -16.70 19.34
C SER A 194 -46.87 -16.95 20.83
#